data_0aa8415dd6bbb2775d611bd17d3c1925
#
_entry.id   0aa8415dd6bbb2775d611bd17d3c1925
#
_cell.length_a   1.000
_cell.length_b   1.000
_cell.length_c   1.000
_cell.angle_alpha   90.00
_cell.angle_beta   90.00
_cell.angle_gamma   90.00
#
_symmetry.space_group_name_H-M   'P 1'
#
loop_
_entity.id
_entity.type
_entity.pdbx_description
1 polymer ?
#
loop_
_entity_poly.entity_id
_entity_poly.type
_entity_poly.pdbx_seq_one_letter_code
_entity_poly.pdbx_strand_id
1 'polypeptide(L)'
;AAGDCTSHPNAIYGRRLRLESVHNAVEQAKTAAANICGQDTSYSQVPWFWSDQYDLKLQIAGLSEGYDSVAIRGNPVERSFSCLYLKDNRLIAVNAINTPRDFVQSKQ
;
A
#
# COMPACT_ATOMS: atom_id res chain seq x y z
N ALA A 1 10.22 -17.04 -7.82
CA ALA A 1 8.84 -16.90 -7.31
C ALA A 1 8.43 -15.44 -7.33
N ALA A 2 7.14 -15.16 -7.48
CA ALA A 2 6.57 -13.83 -7.44
C ALA A 2 5.18 -13.87 -6.83
N GLY A 3 4.74 -12.79 -6.17
CA GLY A 3 3.41 -12.65 -5.61
C GLY A 3 3.30 -13.05 -4.13
N ASP A 4 2.13 -13.49 -3.73
CA ASP A 4 1.72 -13.70 -2.33
C ASP A 4 2.59 -14.68 -1.55
N CYS A 5 3.21 -15.64 -2.22
CA CYS A 5 4.08 -16.66 -1.62
C CYS A 5 5.49 -16.15 -1.31
N THR A 6 5.85 -14.93 -1.74
CA THR A 6 7.22 -14.43 -1.62
C THR A 6 7.43 -13.58 -0.39
N SER A 7 8.62 -13.70 0.20
CA SER A 7 9.18 -12.71 1.11
C SER A 7 10.28 -11.94 0.37
N HIS A 8 10.12 -10.63 0.21
CA HIS A 8 11.02 -9.79 -0.57
C HIS A 8 11.55 -8.61 0.25
N PRO A 9 12.77 -8.13 -0.01
CA PRO A 9 13.25 -6.91 0.60
C PRO A 9 12.48 -5.71 0.05
N ASN A 10 12.17 -4.74 0.90
CA ASN A 10 11.57 -3.48 0.50
C ASN A 10 12.40 -2.32 1.05
N ALA A 11 12.98 -1.52 0.15
CA ALA A 11 13.86 -0.42 0.51
C ALA A 11 13.12 0.73 1.22
N ILE A 12 11.84 0.92 0.92
CA ILE A 12 11.02 1.99 1.51
C ILE A 12 10.84 1.76 3.01
N TYR A 13 10.58 0.50 3.41
CA TYR A 13 10.37 0.12 4.80
C TYR A 13 11.63 -0.44 5.48
N GLY A 14 12.73 -0.62 4.74
CA GLY A 14 14.00 -1.12 5.26
C GLY A 14 13.95 -2.52 5.84
N ARG A 15 13.02 -3.35 5.40
CA ARG A 15 12.81 -4.73 5.90
C ARG A 15 12.25 -5.65 4.82
N ARG A 16 12.25 -6.95 5.12
CA ARG A 16 11.57 -7.93 4.27
C ARG A 16 10.06 -7.91 4.53
N LEU A 17 9.30 -7.99 3.46
CA LEU A 17 7.84 -8.02 3.48
C LEU A 17 7.32 -9.27 2.77
N ARG A 18 6.16 -9.75 3.23
CA ARG A 18 5.30 -10.69 2.52
C ARG A 18 3.92 -10.05 2.40
N LEU A 19 3.48 -9.81 1.20
CA LEU A 19 2.26 -9.06 0.90
C LEU A 19 1.32 -9.92 0.05
N GLU A 20 0.08 -9.97 0.46
CA GLU A 20 -0.99 -10.68 -0.25
C GLU A 20 -1.92 -9.65 -0.90
N SER A 21 -1.58 -9.22 -2.12
CA SER A 21 -2.38 -8.26 -2.87
C SER A 21 -2.17 -8.40 -4.37
N VAL A 22 -3.18 -8.04 -5.14
CA VAL A 22 -3.11 -8.05 -6.62
C VAL A 22 -1.98 -7.12 -7.10
N HIS A 23 -1.85 -5.94 -6.50
CA HIS A 23 -0.77 -5.00 -6.84
C HIS A 23 0.61 -5.64 -6.66
N ASN A 24 0.86 -6.26 -5.49
CA ASN A 24 2.13 -6.93 -5.22
C ASN A 24 2.40 -8.05 -6.23
N ALA A 25 1.42 -8.89 -6.52
CA ALA A 25 1.56 -10.00 -7.46
C ALA A 25 1.91 -9.51 -8.87
N VAL A 26 1.19 -8.50 -9.36
CA VAL A 26 1.39 -7.94 -10.71
C VAL A 26 2.76 -7.27 -10.84
N GLU A 27 3.13 -6.41 -9.89
CA GLU A 27 4.38 -5.64 -9.97
C GLU A 27 5.61 -6.52 -9.76
N GLN A 28 5.54 -7.52 -8.89
CA GLN A 28 6.60 -8.53 -8.78
C GLN A 28 6.75 -9.35 -10.06
N ALA A 29 5.64 -9.77 -10.67
CA ALA A 29 5.68 -10.53 -11.92
C ALA A 29 6.31 -9.71 -13.06
N LYS A 30 5.97 -8.42 -13.18
CA LYS A 30 6.60 -7.51 -14.15
C LYS A 30 8.10 -7.39 -13.93
N THR A 31 8.52 -7.20 -12.68
CA THR A 31 9.94 -7.10 -12.31
C THR A 31 10.68 -8.41 -12.64
N ALA A 32 10.09 -9.55 -12.30
CA ALA A 32 10.67 -10.86 -12.62
C ALA A 32 10.80 -11.07 -14.13
N ALA A 33 9.76 -10.73 -14.90
CA ALA A 33 9.78 -10.85 -16.37
C ALA A 33 10.87 -9.94 -16.99
N ALA A 34 10.99 -8.71 -16.51
CA ALA A 34 12.03 -7.77 -16.96
C ALA A 34 13.43 -8.34 -16.73
N ASN A 35 13.70 -8.93 -15.55
CA ASN A 35 14.99 -9.55 -15.24
C ASN A 35 15.25 -10.80 -16.09
N ILE A 36 14.24 -11.63 -16.38
CA ILE A 36 14.38 -12.77 -17.31
C ILE A 36 14.76 -12.29 -18.71
N CYS A 37 14.26 -11.13 -19.13
CA CYS A 37 14.58 -10.50 -20.41
C CYS A 37 15.92 -9.75 -20.42
N GLY A 38 16.73 -9.86 -19.34
CA GLY A 38 18.07 -9.29 -19.26
C GLY A 38 18.15 -7.89 -18.68
N GLN A 39 17.06 -7.36 -18.13
CA GLN A 39 17.09 -6.09 -17.37
C GLN A 39 17.51 -6.36 -15.93
N ASP A 40 18.27 -5.44 -15.36
CA ASP A 40 18.65 -5.48 -13.94
C ASP A 40 17.77 -4.50 -13.15
N THR A 41 16.59 -4.96 -12.74
CA THR A 41 15.61 -4.16 -12.03
C THR A 41 15.30 -4.75 -10.65
N SER A 42 15.23 -3.88 -9.65
CA SER A 42 14.80 -4.24 -8.30
C SER A 42 13.32 -3.94 -8.10
N TYR A 43 12.63 -4.82 -7.37
CA TYR A 43 11.26 -4.58 -6.95
C TYR A 43 11.26 -3.68 -5.71
N SER A 44 10.69 -2.49 -5.82
CA SER A 44 10.53 -1.56 -4.70
C SER A 44 9.31 -0.68 -4.98
N GLN A 45 8.19 -1.03 -4.38
CA GLN A 45 6.92 -0.34 -4.55
C GLN A 45 6.33 0.03 -3.18
N VAL A 46 5.60 1.14 -3.11
CA VAL A 46 4.70 1.39 -1.99
C VAL A 46 3.54 0.41 -2.11
N PRO A 47 3.35 -0.49 -1.13
CA PRO A 47 2.26 -1.45 -1.21
C PRO A 47 0.92 -0.73 -1.17
N TRP A 48 -0.03 -1.25 -1.93
CA TRP A 48 -1.40 -0.82 -1.81
C TRP A 48 -2.38 -1.98 -2.03
N PHE A 49 -3.57 -1.83 -1.48
CA PHE A 49 -4.60 -2.85 -1.44
C PHE A 49 -5.97 -2.20 -1.54
N TRP A 50 -6.95 -2.91 -2.07
CA TRP A 50 -8.33 -2.45 -2.05
C TRP A 50 -9.29 -3.59 -1.71
N SER A 51 -10.47 -3.22 -1.20
CA SER A 51 -11.58 -4.12 -1.00
C SER A 51 -12.87 -3.36 -1.26
N ASP A 52 -13.76 -3.97 -2.03
CA ASP A 52 -15.10 -3.46 -2.26
C ASP A 52 -16.09 -4.29 -1.43
N GLN A 53 -16.81 -3.63 -0.53
CA GLN A 53 -17.78 -4.24 0.36
C GLN A 53 -19.12 -3.50 0.20
N TYR A 54 -20.01 -4.04 -0.63
CA TYR A 54 -21.26 -3.39 -1.03
C TYR A 54 -21.00 -1.99 -1.63
N ASP A 55 -21.42 -0.93 -0.95
CA ASP A 55 -21.21 0.47 -1.33
C ASP A 55 -19.98 1.12 -0.70
N LEU A 56 -19.19 0.34 0.06
CA LEU A 56 -17.94 0.80 0.66
C LEU A 56 -16.75 0.42 -0.20
N LYS A 57 -15.96 1.42 -0.55
CA LYS A 57 -14.67 1.22 -1.21
C LYS A 57 -13.55 1.51 -0.22
N LEU A 58 -12.89 0.46 0.24
CA LEU A 58 -11.69 0.56 1.04
C LEU A 58 -10.46 0.58 0.12
N GLN A 59 -9.60 1.55 0.31
CA GLN A 59 -8.30 1.63 -0.36
C GLN A 59 -7.23 1.90 0.69
N ILE A 60 -6.19 1.09 0.69
CA ILE A 60 -5.07 1.17 1.63
C ILE A 60 -3.80 1.44 0.84
N ALA A 61 -3.03 2.44 1.24
CA ALA A 61 -1.67 2.68 0.74
C ALA A 61 -0.69 2.64 1.91
N GLY A 62 0.46 2.03 1.69
CA GLY A 62 1.50 1.87 2.71
C GLY A 62 1.19 0.78 3.73
N LEU A 63 2.02 0.72 4.77
CA LEU A 63 1.91 -0.21 5.89
C LEU A 63 1.88 0.59 7.19
N SER A 64 0.81 0.38 7.98
CA SER A 64 0.60 1.13 9.22
C SER A 64 1.40 0.59 10.41
N GLU A 65 2.06 -0.56 10.28
CA GLU A 65 2.82 -1.16 11.37
C GLU A 65 3.87 -0.19 11.94
N GLY A 66 3.84 -0.02 13.25
CA GLY A 66 4.76 0.88 13.97
C GLY A 66 4.33 2.34 14.00
N TYR A 67 3.09 2.67 13.64
CA TYR A 67 2.58 4.03 13.79
C TYR A 67 2.57 4.48 15.25
N ASP A 68 2.75 5.77 15.47
CA ASP A 68 2.68 6.42 16.80
C ASP A 68 1.48 7.37 16.93
N SER A 69 0.91 7.80 15.82
CA SER A 69 -0.26 8.67 15.83
C SER A 69 -1.18 8.40 14.62
N VAL A 70 -2.46 8.72 14.81
CA VAL A 70 -3.49 8.59 13.76
C VAL A 70 -4.27 9.90 13.67
N ALA A 71 -4.45 10.37 12.45
CA ALA A 71 -5.35 11.50 12.16
C ALA A 71 -6.51 11.01 11.27
N ILE A 72 -7.72 11.50 11.56
CA ILE A 72 -8.90 11.20 10.75
C ILE A 72 -9.25 12.45 9.94
N ARG A 73 -9.40 12.26 8.65
CA ARG A 73 -9.88 13.27 7.71
C ARG A 73 -11.23 12.84 7.13
N GLY A 74 -12.21 13.73 7.14
CA GLY A 74 -13.57 13.42 6.68
C GLY A 74 -14.49 13.03 7.83
N ASN A 75 -15.61 12.39 7.49
CA ASN A 75 -16.65 12.06 8.45
C ASN A 75 -16.98 10.56 8.44
N PRO A 76 -16.60 9.80 9.48
CA PRO A 76 -16.93 8.38 9.58
C PRO A 76 -18.43 8.08 9.54
N VAL A 77 -19.27 8.97 10.09
CA VAL A 77 -20.74 8.80 10.09
C VAL A 77 -21.29 8.84 8.66
N GLU A 78 -20.71 9.66 7.81
CA GLU A 78 -21.08 9.75 6.38
C GLU A 78 -20.42 8.67 5.53
N ARG A 79 -19.64 7.76 6.15
CA ARG A 79 -18.93 6.67 5.46
C ARG A 79 -18.00 7.17 4.36
N SER A 80 -17.43 8.36 4.57
CA SER A 80 -16.50 9.03 3.67
C SER A 80 -15.38 9.69 4.49
N PHE A 81 -14.27 8.97 4.67
CA PHE A 81 -13.17 9.42 5.52
C PHE A 81 -11.87 8.68 5.21
N SER A 82 -10.78 9.21 5.72
CA SER A 82 -9.46 8.59 5.64
C SER A 82 -8.80 8.57 7.03
N CYS A 83 -8.17 7.44 7.36
CA CYS A 83 -7.28 7.34 8.51
C CYS A 83 -5.83 7.49 8.02
N LEU A 84 -5.15 8.49 8.53
CA LEU A 84 -3.76 8.79 8.20
C LEU A 84 -2.89 8.27 9.35
N TYR A 85 -2.01 7.32 9.07
CA TYR A 85 -1.09 6.75 10.05
C TYR A 85 0.26 7.43 9.94
N LEU A 86 0.73 7.98 11.06
CA LEU A 86 1.99 8.70 11.13
C LEU A 86 2.97 7.98 12.06
N LYS A 87 4.25 8.16 11.77
CA LYS A 87 5.37 7.79 12.63
C LYS A 87 6.40 8.92 12.55
N ASP A 88 6.80 9.46 13.71
CA ASP A 88 7.73 10.58 13.81
C ASP A 88 7.29 11.76 12.91
N ASN A 89 6.01 12.10 12.93
CA ASN A 89 5.36 13.12 12.09
C ASN A 89 5.44 12.88 10.56
N ARG A 90 5.78 11.66 10.13
CA ARG A 90 5.78 11.27 8.72
C ARG A 90 4.61 10.34 8.43
N LEU A 91 3.91 10.59 7.34
CA LEU A 91 2.86 9.71 6.86
C LEU A 91 3.47 8.39 6.38
N ILE A 92 3.03 7.27 6.96
CA ILE A 92 3.50 5.92 6.60
C ILE A 92 2.42 5.06 5.94
N ALA A 93 1.15 5.34 6.22
CA ALA A 93 0.04 4.63 5.59
C ALA A 93 -1.25 5.44 5.63
N VAL A 94 -2.16 5.11 4.73
CA VAL A 94 -3.51 5.67 4.66
C VAL A 94 -4.52 4.57 4.41
N ASN A 95 -5.59 4.55 5.20
CA ASN A 95 -6.78 3.76 4.93
C ASN A 95 -7.91 4.72 4.52
N ALA A 96 -8.33 4.66 3.27
CA ALA A 96 -9.35 5.53 2.70
C ALA A 96 -10.65 4.77 2.48
N ILE A 97 -11.74 5.29 3.04
CA ILE A 97 -13.11 4.79 2.84
C ILE A 97 -13.87 5.81 2.00
N ASN A 98 -14.24 5.43 0.78
CA ASN A 98 -14.97 6.27 -0.18
C ASN A 98 -14.33 7.66 -0.42
N THR A 99 -12.99 7.76 -0.26
CA THR A 99 -12.21 9.01 -0.48
C THR A 99 -11.04 8.75 -1.46
N PRO A 100 -11.32 8.47 -2.73
CA PRO A 100 -10.28 8.08 -3.69
C PRO A 100 -9.21 9.15 -3.91
N ARG A 101 -9.54 10.43 -3.71
CA ARG A 101 -8.56 11.52 -3.81
C ARG A 101 -7.46 11.41 -2.76
N ASP A 102 -7.84 11.14 -1.52
CA ASP A 102 -6.89 10.99 -0.41
C ASP A 102 -5.96 9.79 -0.67
N PHE A 103 -6.50 8.68 -1.16
CA PHE A 103 -5.73 7.52 -1.56
C PHE A 103 -4.71 7.84 -2.67
N VAL A 104 -5.12 8.52 -3.73
CA VAL A 104 -4.22 8.88 -4.84
C VAL A 104 -3.10 9.81 -4.37
N GLN A 105 -3.43 10.82 -3.57
CA GLN A 105 -2.45 11.76 -3.02
C GLN A 105 -1.46 11.10 -2.07
N SER A 106 -1.89 10.10 -1.31
CA SER A 106 -1.03 9.42 -0.34
C SER A 106 0.05 8.52 -0.97
N LYS A 107 -0.05 8.22 -2.26
CA LYS A 107 0.96 7.42 -2.97
C LYS A 107 2.10 8.24 -3.57
N GLN A 108 2.03 9.57 -3.50
CA GLN A 108 3.08 10.50 -3.96
C GLN A 108 4.09 10.79 -2.87
#